data_06403171ba55e92689d3c08ad3a61c59
#
_entry.id   06403171ba55e92689d3c08ad3a61c59
#
_cell.length_a   1.000
_cell.length_b   1.000
_cell.length_c   1.000
_cell.angle_alpha   90.00
_cell.angle_beta   90.00
_cell.angle_gamma   90.00
#
_symmetry.space_group_name_H-M   'P 1'
#
loop_
_entity.id
_entity.type
_entity.pdbx_description
1 polymer ?
#
loop_
_entity_poly.entity_id
_entity_poly.type
_entity_poly.pdbx_seq_one_letter_code
_entity_poly.pdbx_strand_id
1 'polypeptide(L)'
;SSVDGFVNDWHLVHLGSRAVGGAGLVFTEATAVSPEGRISPDDIGIWKDAHIEPLARIVRFVHEQGAVSGMQLAHAGRKASTYRPWSGNGKVDAGQGGWTNVLAPSAEAFADNYPQPIAMSVAQIHEVTDAFVAAASRALTAGFKVIELHAAHGYLLHEFLSPLSNKRTDQYGGSFENRTRLVREVTTAVRGVWPDSRPLFIRISATDWVDGGWDVEQSIELARQLKPLGVDFVDCSSGGNVATAKIPLGPGYQTPFAERVRRQAGVLTEIGRAHV
;
A
#
# COMPACT_ATOMS: atom_id res chain seq x y z
N SER A 1 8.45 -13.89 4.92
CA SER A 1 8.68 -15.10 5.76
C SER A 1 7.39 -15.69 6.30
N SER A 2 6.25 -15.45 5.68
CA SER A 2 4.97 -16.02 6.05
C SER A 2 4.65 -17.27 5.22
N VAL A 3 3.65 -18.03 5.67
CA VAL A 3 3.04 -19.10 4.90
C VAL A 3 1.55 -18.80 4.86
N ASP A 4 0.95 -18.75 3.66
CA ASP A 4 -0.47 -18.45 3.46
C ASP A 4 -0.94 -17.17 4.21
N GLY A 5 -0.08 -16.15 4.24
CA GLY A 5 -0.36 -14.87 4.88
C GLY A 5 -0.23 -14.82 6.41
N PHE A 6 0.04 -15.94 7.06
CA PHE A 6 0.15 -15.97 8.52
C PHE A 6 1.44 -15.35 9.03
N VAL A 7 1.34 -14.47 10.02
CA VAL A 7 2.49 -14.04 10.80
C VAL A 7 3.00 -15.18 11.68
N ASN A 8 4.28 -15.15 12.00
CA ASN A 8 4.95 -16.16 12.83
C ASN A 8 5.88 -15.47 13.86
N ASP A 9 6.67 -16.25 14.60
CA ASP A 9 7.56 -15.72 15.65
C ASP A 9 8.61 -14.75 15.11
N TRP A 10 9.02 -14.85 13.81
CA TRP A 10 9.92 -13.87 13.22
C TRP A 10 9.28 -12.47 13.23
N HIS A 11 8.00 -12.37 12.90
CA HIS A 11 7.28 -11.08 12.88
C HIS A 11 7.12 -10.53 14.31
N LEU A 12 6.86 -11.40 15.30
CA LEU A 12 6.81 -11.00 16.71
C LEU A 12 8.15 -10.43 17.16
N VAL A 13 9.27 -11.11 16.88
CA VAL A 13 10.62 -10.63 17.22
C VAL A 13 10.95 -9.35 16.46
N HIS A 14 10.66 -9.30 15.16
CA HIS A 14 10.96 -8.17 14.30
C HIS A 14 10.21 -6.91 14.75
N LEU A 15 8.89 -6.95 14.88
CA LEU A 15 8.08 -5.80 15.27
C LEU A 15 8.23 -5.49 16.77
N GLY A 16 8.26 -6.54 17.60
CA GLY A 16 8.43 -6.41 19.04
C GLY A 16 9.74 -5.77 19.43
N SER A 17 10.84 -6.08 18.75
CA SER A 17 12.15 -5.45 19.05
C SER A 17 12.15 -3.94 18.80
N ARG A 18 11.34 -3.43 17.85
CA ARG A 18 11.19 -1.98 17.61
C ARG A 18 10.42 -1.33 18.76
N ALA A 19 9.35 -1.98 19.22
CA ALA A 19 8.60 -1.50 20.37
C ALA A 19 9.46 -1.48 21.65
N VAL A 20 10.17 -2.56 21.95
CA VAL A 20 11.14 -2.64 23.06
C VAL A 20 12.24 -1.56 22.93
N GLY A 21 12.67 -1.27 21.70
CA GLY A 21 13.65 -0.22 21.39
C GLY A 21 13.12 1.22 21.53
N GLY A 22 11.84 1.42 21.93
CA GLY A 22 11.27 2.73 22.20
C GLY A 22 10.61 3.41 21.01
N ALA A 23 10.27 2.67 19.93
CA ALA A 23 9.48 3.22 18.84
C ALA A 23 8.07 3.56 19.35
N GLY A 24 7.59 4.79 19.08
CA GLY A 24 6.24 5.22 19.48
C GLY A 24 5.13 4.62 18.62
N LEU A 25 5.44 4.32 17.35
CA LEU A 25 4.52 3.69 16.39
C LEU A 25 5.29 2.64 15.59
N VAL A 26 4.74 1.44 15.47
CA VAL A 26 5.31 0.31 14.73
C VAL A 26 4.30 -0.16 13.70
N PHE A 27 4.65 -0.07 12.41
CA PHE A 27 3.85 -0.61 11.31
C PHE A 27 4.28 -2.02 10.92
N THR A 28 3.29 -2.82 10.49
CA THR A 28 3.59 -4.04 9.73
C THR A 28 4.21 -3.68 8.38
N GLU A 29 4.87 -4.64 7.76
CA GLU A 29 5.15 -4.62 6.32
C GLU A 29 3.84 -4.57 5.53
N ALA A 30 3.92 -4.33 4.20
CA ALA A 30 2.77 -4.38 3.30
C ALA A 30 1.98 -5.68 3.52
N THR A 31 0.75 -5.54 4.01
CA THR A 31 -0.12 -6.65 4.42
C THR A 31 -1.21 -6.81 3.37
N ALA A 32 -1.21 -7.94 2.67
CA ALA A 32 -2.10 -8.18 1.55
C ALA A 32 -3.57 -8.28 1.97
N VAL A 33 -4.45 -7.53 1.29
CA VAL A 33 -5.90 -7.55 1.52
C VAL A 33 -6.60 -8.72 0.84
N SER A 34 -5.93 -9.37 -0.14
CA SER A 34 -6.39 -10.56 -0.86
C SER A 34 -5.21 -11.48 -1.16
N PRO A 35 -5.43 -12.80 -1.40
CA PRO A 35 -4.34 -13.74 -1.69
C PRO A 35 -3.51 -13.36 -2.91
N GLU A 36 -4.17 -12.94 -4.00
CA GLU A 36 -3.53 -12.53 -5.26
C GLU A 36 -2.88 -11.15 -5.16
N GLY A 37 -3.25 -10.36 -4.15
CA GLY A 37 -2.67 -9.05 -3.88
C GLY A 37 -1.31 -9.07 -3.16
N ARG A 38 -0.75 -10.23 -2.85
CA ARG A 38 0.61 -10.35 -2.29
C ARG A 38 1.66 -9.98 -3.32
N ILE A 39 2.77 -9.39 -2.87
CA ILE A 39 3.95 -9.16 -3.72
C ILE A 39 4.62 -10.51 -4.01
N SER A 40 4.84 -11.31 -2.96
CA SER A 40 5.46 -12.62 -3.03
C SER A 40 4.61 -13.67 -2.31
N PRO A 41 4.82 -14.98 -2.57
CA PRO A 41 4.17 -16.07 -1.82
C PRO A 41 4.37 -15.98 -0.30
N ASP A 42 5.45 -15.33 0.14
CA ASP A 42 5.88 -15.25 1.53
C ASP A 42 5.39 -13.99 2.27
N ASP A 43 4.54 -13.18 1.67
CA ASP A 43 4.02 -11.96 2.30
C ASP A 43 2.96 -12.30 3.36
N ILE A 44 2.86 -11.44 4.37
CA ILE A 44 1.74 -11.50 5.30
C ILE A 44 0.46 -10.96 4.67
N GLY A 45 -0.67 -11.38 5.22
CA GLY A 45 -1.98 -10.96 4.77
C GLY A 45 -3.02 -10.91 5.87
N ILE A 46 -4.17 -10.34 5.52
CA ILE A 46 -5.31 -10.21 6.42
C ILE A 46 -6.65 -10.49 5.69
N TRP A 47 -6.63 -11.32 4.66
CA TRP A 47 -7.80 -11.61 3.80
C TRP A 47 -8.79 -12.62 4.39
N LYS A 48 -8.47 -13.29 5.52
CA LYS A 48 -9.36 -14.25 6.22
C LYS A 48 -9.29 -14.07 7.72
N ASP A 49 -10.35 -14.45 8.43
CA ASP A 49 -10.47 -14.25 9.88
C ASP A 49 -9.43 -15.02 10.68
N ALA A 50 -8.95 -16.15 10.15
CA ALA A 50 -7.88 -16.93 10.77
C ALA A 50 -6.56 -16.14 10.97
N HIS A 51 -6.34 -15.05 10.23
CA HIS A 51 -5.18 -14.18 10.41
C HIS A 51 -5.28 -13.27 11.65
N ILE A 52 -6.49 -13.09 12.21
CA ILE A 52 -6.74 -12.10 13.28
C ILE A 52 -5.94 -12.44 14.54
N GLU A 53 -6.08 -13.66 15.09
CA GLU A 53 -5.46 -13.98 16.39
C GLU A 53 -3.93 -13.99 16.37
N PRO A 54 -3.25 -14.54 15.34
CA PRO A 54 -1.79 -14.40 15.24
C PRO A 54 -1.32 -12.95 15.20
N LEU A 55 -2.03 -12.08 14.49
CA LEU A 55 -1.76 -10.63 14.44
C LEU A 55 -2.06 -9.97 15.80
N ALA A 56 -3.17 -10.32 16.45
CA ALA A 56 -3.55 -9.79 17.75
C ALA A 56 -2.51 -10.10 18.83
N ARG A 57 -1.85 -11.26 18.78
CA ARG A 57 -0.72 -11.62 19.67
C ARG A 57 0.41 -10.60 19.56
N ILE A 58 0.78 -10.20 18.32
CA ILE A 58 1.84 -9.20 18.08
C ILE A 58 1.39 -7.83 18.55
N VAL A 59 0.15 -7.45 18.25
CA VAL A 59 -0.44 -6.18 18.67
C VAL A 59 -0.42 -6.02 20.19
N ARG A 60 -0.84 -7.04 20.94
CA ARG A 60 -0.79 -7.04 22.41
C ARG A 60 0.64 -6.78 22.92
N PHE A 61 1.61 -7.52 22.39
CA PHE A 61 3.01 -7.35 22.78
C PHE A 61 3.51 -5.93 22.51
N VAL A 62 3.24 -5.40 21.32
CA VAL A 62 3.64 -4.02 20.94
C VAL A 62 3.04 -3.00 21.91
N HIS A 63 1.75 -3.14 22.26
CA HIS A 63 1.07 -2.23 23.20
C HIS A 63 1.62 -2.36 24.62
N GLU A 64 1.95 -3.57 25.11
CA GLU A 64 2.57 -3.79 26.41
C GLU A 64 3.94 -3.12 26.54
N GLN A 65 4.65 -2.89 25.41
CA GLN A 65 5.89 -2.12 25.39
C GLN A 65 5.66 -0.59 25.29
N GLY A 66 4.41 -0.12 25.31
CA GLY A 66 4.07 1.31 25.23
C GLY A 66 4.05 1.89 23.80
N ALA A 67 4.22 1.06 22.78
CA ALA A 67 4.15 1.50 21.38
C ALA A 67 2.71 1.38 20.82
N VAL A 68 2.40 2.17 19.80
CA VAL A 68 1.18 2.06 19.01
C VAL A 68 1.41 1.09 17.84
N SER A 69 0.44 0.23 17.55
CA SER A 69 0.50 -0.67 16.39
C SER A 69 -0.22 -0.08 15.19
N GLY A 70 0.44 -0.08 14.02
CA GLY A 70 -0.12 0.26 12.72
C GLY A 70 -0.07 -0.92 11.75
N MET A 71 -1.01 -0.97 10.80
CA MET A 71 -1.02 -1.95 9.72
C MET A 71 -1.07 -1.24 8.37
N GLN A 72 -0.15 -1.60 7.47
CA GLN A 72 -0.19 -1.14 6.08
C GLN A 72 -0.99 -2.12 5.23
N LEU A 73 -2.16 -1.71 4.74
CA LEU A 73 -3.03 -2.50 3.86
C LEU A 73 -2.61 -2.30 2.41
N ALA A 74 -2.36 -3.39 1.69
CA ALA A 74 -1.77 -3.34 0.35
C ALA A 74 -2.39 -4.35 -0.62
N HIS A 75 -2.30 -4.02 -1.90
CA HIS A 75 -2.49 -4.94 -3.02
C HIS A 75 -1.40 -4.67 -4.06
N ALA A 76 -0.61 -5.67 -4.39
CA ALA A 76 0.61 -5.49 -5.17
C ALA A 76 0.39 -5.15 -6.65
N GLY A 77 -0.85 -5.31 -7.17
CA GLY A 77 -1.14 -4.99 -8.57
C GLY A 77 -0.28 -5.81 -9.52
N ARG A 78 0.24 -5.19 -10.58
CA ARG A 78 1.10 -5.83 -11.59
C ARG A 78 2.47 -6.27 -11.08
N LYS A 79 2.80 -5.94 -9.83
CA LYS A 79 4.01 -6.41 -9.15
C LYS A 79 3.77 -7.62 -8.26
N ALA A 80 2.58 -8.19 -8.28
CA ALA A 80 2.23 -9.41 -7.56
C ALA A 80 2.94 -10.64 -8.15
N SER A 81 2.99 -11.74 -7.39
CA SER A 81 3.58 -13.02 -7.82
C SER A 81 5.05 -12.90 -8.23
N THR A 82 5.83 -12.15 -7.46
CA THR A 82 7.26 -11.94 -7.68
C THR A 82 8.10 -12.51 -6.56
N TYR A 83 9.39 -12.72 -6.82
CA TYR A 83 10.34 -13.16 -5.80
C TYR A 83 10.54 -12.08 -4.73
N ARG A 84 10.88 -12.54 -3.51
CA ARG A 84 11.47 -11.65 -2.50
C ARG A 84 12.81 -11.10 -3.03
N PRO A 85 13.19 -9.85 -2.71
CA PRO A 85 14.40 -9.23 -3.26
C PRO A 85 15.70 -10.02 -3.05
N TRP A 86 15.77 -10.83 -1.99
CA TRP A 86 16.96 -11.66 -1.68
C TRP A 86 16.87 -13.10 -2.18
N SER A 87 15.75 -13.51 -2.81
CA SER A 87 15.53 -14.88 -3.30
C SER A 87 15.55 -14.97 -4.83
N GLY A 88 15.44 -13.84 -5.51
CA GLY A 88 15.36 -13.80 -6.97
C GLY A 88 14.88 -12.46 -7.48
N ASN A 89 14.57 -12.39 -8.77
CA ASN A 89 14.07 -11.19 -9.42
C ASN A 89 12.96 -11.58 -10.43
N GLY A 90 11.92 -10.76 -10.50
CA GLY A 90 10.79 -10.94 -11.42
C GLY A 90 9.75 -11.97 -10.93
N LYS A 91 9.04 -12.59 -11.87
CA LYS A 91 7.91 -13.50 -11.57
C LYS A 91 8.38 -14.80 -10.93
N VAL A 92 7.55 -15.30 -10.01
CA VAL A 92 7.69 -16.64 -9.41
C VAL A 92 6.92 -17.66 -10.24
N ASP A 93 7.53 -18.80 -10.51
CA ASP A 93 6.87 -19.90 -11.22
C ASP A 93 5.79 -20.56 -10.34
N ALA A 94 4.75 -21.11 -10.99
CA ALA A 94 3.65 -21.78 -10.29
C ALA A 94 4.11 -22.92 -9.36
N GLY A 95 5.15 -23.68 -9.76
CA GLY A 95 5.76 -24.72 -8.92
C GLY A 95 6.46 -24.22 -7.66
N GLN A 96 6.69 -22.92 -7.55
CA GLN A 96 7.29 -22.24 -6.40
C GLN A 96 6.28 -21.36 -5.64
N GLY A 97 4.99 -21.57 -5.88
CA GLY A 97 3.92 -20.83 -5.22
C GLY A 97 3.48 -19.54 -5.93
N GLY A 98 3.98 -19.28 -7.12
CA GLY A 98 3.52 -18.16 -7.95
C GLY A 98 2.11 -18.39 -8.51
N TRP A 99 1.45 -17.31 -8.91
CA TRP A 99 0.11 -17.31 -9.50
C TRP A 99 0.05 -16.45 -10.75
N THR A 100 -0.96 -16.71 -11.59
CA THR A 100 -1.17 -16.02 -12.87
C THR A 100 -2.31 -14.99 -12.85
N ASN A 101 -3.16 -15.02 -11.83
CA ASN A 101 -4.24 -14.05 -11.64
C ASN A 101 -3.67 -12.75 -11.05
N VAL A 102 -2.84 -12.05 -11.82
CA VAL A 102 -2.24 -10.78 -11.44
C VAL A 102 -3.10 -9.65 -12.01
N LEU A 103 -3.64 -8.81 -11.15
CA LEU A 103 -4.62 -7.78 -11.50
C LEU A 103 -3.95 -6.40 -11.59
N ALA A 104 -4.36 -5.59 -12.59
CA ALA A 104 -3.86 -4.23 -12.77
C ALA A 104 -4.92 -3.35 -13.45
N PRO A 105 -4.79 -2.01 -13.46
CA PRO A 105 -5.70 -1.17 -14.25
C PRO A 105 -5.65 -1.48 -15.74
N SER A 106 -4.49 -1.90 -16.25
CA SER A 106 -4.25 -2.21 -17.67
C SER A 106 -3.40 -3.46 -17.83
N ALA A 107 -3.52 -4.15 -18.97
CA ALA A 107 -2.77 -5.37 -19.27
C ALA A 107 -1.31 -5.05 -19.72
N GLU A 108 -0.59 -4.30 -18.89
CA GLU A 108 0.81 -3.90 -19.14
C GLU A 108 1.70 -4.34 -17.98
N ALA A 109 2.66 -5.22 -18.26
CA ALA A 109 3.62 -5.68 -17.27
C ALA A 109 4.49 -4.51 -16.75
N PHE A 110 4.96 -4.63 -15.51
CA PHE A 110 5.89 -3.64 -14.94
C PHE A 110 7.24 -3.62 -15.66
N ALA A 111 7.74 -4.80 -16.03
CA ALA A 111 8.97 -5.01 -16.78
C ALA A 111 8.91 -6.41 -17.43
N ASP A 112 9.82 -6.71 -18.35
CA ASP A 112 9.82 -7.96 -19.15
C ASP A 112 9.89 -9.24 -18.29
N ASN A 113 10.50 -9.16 -17.12
CA ASN A 113 10.64 -10.27 -16.19
C ASN A 113 9.52 -10.34 -15.13
N TYR A 114 8.51 -9.45 -15.20
CA TYR A 114 7.36 -9.46 -14.32
C TYR A 114 6.18 -10.23 -14.93
N PRO A 115 5.19 -10.66 -14.11
CA PRO A 115 3.98 -11.28 -14.63
C PRO A 115 3.24 -10.36 -15.62
N GLN A 116 2.63 -10.94 -16.63
CA GLN A 116 1.67 -10.24 -17.48
C GLN A 116 0.35 -10.08 -16.71
N PRO A 117 -0.09 -8.87 -16.37
CA PRO A 117 -1.31 -8.68 -15.62
C PRO A 117 -2.56 -8.75 -16.50
N ILE A 118 -3.69 -8.98 -15.85
CA ILE A 118 -5.03 -8.92 -16.44
C ILE A 118 -5.61 -7.54 -16.11
N ALA A 119 -6.11 -6.84 -17.14
CA ALA A 119 -6.84 -5.58 -16.93
C ALA A 119 -8.13 -5.85 -16.16
N MET A 120 -8.29 -5.19 -15.02
CA MET A 120 -9.44 -5.36 -14.13
C MET A 120 -10.75 -4.92 -14.80
N SER A 121 -11.79 -5.72 -14.66
CA SER A 121 -13.17 -5.28 -14.87
C SER A 121 -13.61 -4.31 -13.75
N VAL A 122 -14.67 -3.56 -13.95
CA VAL A 122 -15.25 -2.70 -12.90
C VAL A 122 -15.72 -3.54 -11.69
N ALA A 123 -16.24 -4.76 -11.93
CA ALA A 123 -16.61 -5.67 -10.85
C ALA A 123 -15.41 -6.04 -9.97
N GLN A 124 -14.26 -6.37 -10.57
CA GLN A 124 -13.03 -6.67 -9.82
C GLN A 124 -12.47 -5.45 -9.07
N ILE A 125 -12.68 -4.23 -9.58
CA ILE A 125 -12.33 -2.99 -8.86
C ILE A 125 -13.17 -2.88 -7.58
N HIS A 126 -14.47 -3.17 -7.65
CA HIS A 126 -15.34 -3.20 -6.47
C HIS A 126 -14.96 -4.32 -5.50
N GLU A 127 -14.66 -5.53 -5.99
CA GLU A 127 -14.18 -6.65 -5.14
C GLU A 127 -12.90 -6.28 -4.37
N VAL A 128 -11.95 -5.57 -5.00
CA VAL A 128 -10.76 -5.08 -4.31
C VAL A 128 -11.10 -4.03 -3.26
N THR A 129 -12.05 -3.12 -3.55
CA THR A 129 -12.52 -2.15 -2.55
C THR A 129 -13.11 -2.87 -1.33
N ASP A 130 -13.94 -3.88 -1.55
CA ASP A 130 -14.52 -4.71 -0.47
C ASP A 130 -13.44 -5.48 0.31
N ALA A 131 -12.39 -5.94 -0.37
CA ALA A 131 -11.24 -6.59 0.28
C ALA A 131 -10.48 -5.64 1.23
N PHE A 132 -10.28 -4.37 0.85
CA PHE A 132 -9.71 -3.35 1.74
C PHE A 132 -10.61 -3.09 2.96
N VAL A 133 -11.93 -3.01 2.78
CA VAL A 133 -12.89 -2.84 3.87
C VAL A 133 -12.86 -4.01 4.84
N ALA A 134 -12.89 -5.24 4.31
CA ALA A 134 -12.81 -6.46 5.13
C ALA A 134 -11.48 -6.55 5.89
N ALA A 135 -10.37 -6.17 5.24
CA ALA A 135 -9.05 -6.12 5.85
C ALA A 135 -8.99 -5.08 6.99
N ALA A 136 -9.54 -3.89 6.80
CA ALA A 136 -9.64 -2.85 7.84
C ALA A 136 -10.46 -3.33 9.05
N SER A 137 -11.59 -4.00 8.82
CA SER A 137 -12.42 -4.58 9.88
C SER A 137 -11.67 -5.66 10.69
N ARG A 138 -10.90 -6.52 10.02
CA ARG A 138 -10.05 -7.51 10.67
C ARG A 138 -8.90 -6.87 11.45
N ALA A 139 -8.26 -5.83 10.90
CA ALA A 139 -7.23 -5.07 11.60
C ALA A 139 -7.80 -4.41 12.88
N LEU A 140 -9.02 -3.89 12.81
CA LEU A 140 -9.74 -3.35 13.97
C LEU A 140 -9.96 -4.43 15.04
N THR A 141 -10.41 -5.61 14.64
CA THR A 141 -10.64 -6.77 15.52
C THR A 141 -9.34 -7.29 16.13
N ALA A 142 -8.24 -7.31 15.36
CA ALA A 142 -6.91 -7.68 15.86
C ALA A 142 -6.33 -6.65 16.85
N GLY A 143 -6.93 -5.45 16.95
CA GLY A 143 -6.57 -4.44 17.94
C GLY A 143 -5.64 -3.34 17.44
N PHE A 144 -5.32 -3.29 16.15
CA PHE A 144 -4.52 -2.21 15.57
C PHE A 144 -5.13 -0.85 15.85
N LYS A 145 -4.28 0.16 16.07
CA LYS A 145 -4.70 1.53 16.40
C LYS A 145 -4.60 2.47 15.20
N VAL A 146 -3.78 2.13 14.22
CA VAL A 146 -3.59 2.89 12.98
C VAL A 146 -3.68 1.93 11.80
N ILE A 147 -4.29 2.34 10.71
CA ILE A 147 -4.15 1.68 9.40
C ILE A 147 -3.63 2.67 8.37
N GLU A 148 -2.89 2.16 7.42
CA GLU A 148 -2.35 2.91 6.30
C GLU A 148 -2.74 2.24 4.98
N LEU A 149 -3.33 2.98 4.06
CA LEU A 149 -3.59 2.54 2.71
C LEU A 149 -2.33 2.69 1.86
N HIS A 150 -1.86 1.60 1.27
CA HIS A 150 -0.67 1.65 0.44
C HIS A 150 -1.01 2.06 -0.99
N ALA A 151 -0.84 3.34 -1.31
CA ALA A 151 -1.08 3.93 -2.63
C ALA A 151 0.23 4.43 -3.28
N ALA A 152 1.33 3.69 -3.09
CA ALA A 152 2.67 4.06 -3.52
C ALA A 152 3.39 2.92 -4.26
N HIS A 153 4.61 3.18 -4.72
CA HIS A 153 5.62 2.23 -5.19
C HIS A 153 5.21 1.37 -6.41
N GLY A 154 4.24 1.82 -7.20
CA GLY A 154 3.75 1.08 -8.36
C GLY A 154 2.93 -0.16 -7.97
N TYR A 155 2.32 -0.17 -6.79
CA TYR A 155 1.31 -1.13 -6.40
C TYR A 155 -0.07 -0.67 -6.85
N LEU A 156 -1.09 -1.49 -6.70
CA LEU A 156 -2.38 -1.34 -7.39
C LEU A 156 -2.97 0.07 -7.30
N LEU A 157 -3.08 0.64 -6.10
CA LEU A 157 -3.67 1.97 -5.93
C LEU A 157 -2.85 3.05 -6.64
N HIS A 158 -1.50 2.97 -6.61
CA HIS A 158 -0.63 3.87 -7.37
C HIS A 158 -0.75 3.65 -8.89
N GLU A 159 -0.88 2.40 -9.33
CA GLU A 159 -1.07 2.09 -10.76
C GLU A 159 -2.31 2.79 -11.34
N PHE A 160 -3.40 2.88 -10.56
CA PHE A 160 -4.58 3.64 -10.99
C PHE A 160 -4.33 5.13 -11.07
N LEU A 161 -3.53 5.70 -10.17
CA LEU A 161 -3.22 7.14 -10.16
C LEU A 161 -2.42 7.59 -11.38
N SER A 162 -1.42 6.80 -11.78
CA SER A 162 -0.47 7.19 -12.83
C SER A 162 -1.00 6.93 -14.24
N PRO A 163 -0.93 7.92 -15.15
CA PRO A 163 -1.29 7.72 -16.55
C PRO A 163 -0.29 6.82 -17.30
N LEU A 164 0.89 6.53 -16.70
CA LEU A 164 1.88 5.62 -17.29
C LEU A 164 1.50 4.15 -17.12
N SER A 165 0.75 3.79 -16.09
CA SER A 165 0.25 2.43 -15.83
C SER A 165 -1.24 2.26 -16.04
N ASN A 166 -2.00 3.36 -16.05
CA ASN A 166 -3.44 3.36 -16.25
C ASN A 166 -3.82 3.86 -17.64
N LYS A 167 -4.08 2.93 -18.57
CA LYS A 167 -4.52 3.21 -19.94
C LYS A 167 -6.01 3.01 -20.15
N ARG A 168 -6.79 2.96 -19.06
CA ARG A 168 -8.24 2.78 -19.11
C ARG A 168 -8.92 3.98 -19.77
N THR A 169 -10.03 3.68 -20.45
CA THR A 169 -10.89 4.69 -21.11
C THR A 169 -12.27 4.79 -20.46
N ASP A 170 -12.49 4.05 -19.36
CA ASP A 170 -13.72 4.10 -18.57
C ASP A 170 -13.61 5.13 -17.41
N GLN A 171 -14.56 5.07 -16.49
CA GLN A 171 -14.65 5.96 -15.33
C GLN A 171 -13.47 5.87 -14.34
N TYR A 172 -12.53 4.92 -14.52
CA TYR A 172 -11.34 4.75 -13.69
C TYR A 172 -10.04 5.14 -14.40
N GLY A 173 -10.10 5.74 -15.62
CA GLY A 173 -8.93 6.12 -16.38
C GLY A 173 -9.07 7.46 -17.12
N GLY A 174 -7.98 7.93 -17.72
CA GLY A 174 -7.94 9.19 -18.46
C GLY A 174 -7.75 10.41 -17.55
N SER A 175 -8.83 11.12 -17.19
CA SER A 175 -8.74 12.35 -16.39
C SER A 175 -8.21 12.09 -14.95
N PHE A 176 -7.74 13.17 -14.31
CA PHE A 176 -7.31 13.11 -12.91
C PHE A 176 -8.42 12.56 -12.00
N GLU A 177 -9.66 13.02 -12.16
CA GLU A 177 -10.82 12.61 -11.37
C GLU A 177 -11.08 11.11 -11.51
N ASN A 178 -10.95 10.58 -12.71
CA ASN A 178 -11.14 9.16 -12.97
C ASN A 178 -10.00 8.31 -12.41
N ARG A 179 -8.75 8.73 -12.61
CA ARG A 179 -7.58 8.00 -12.10
C ARG A 179 -7.51 7.97 -10.57
N THR A 180 -7.99 9.02 -9.91
CA THR A 180 -8.05 9.10 -8.43
C THR A 180 -9.28 8.45 -7.83
N ARG A 181 -10.26 8.06 -8.65
CA ARG A 181 -11.55 7.52 -8.21
C ARG A 181 -11.38 6.32 -7.26
N LEU A 182 -10.62 5.29 -7.65
CA LEU A 182 -10.43 4.11 -6.83
C LEU A 182 -9.86 4.45 -5.45
N VAL A 183 -8.83 5.28 -5.39
CA VAL A 183 -8.22 5.67 -4.11
C VAL A 183 -9.23 6.38 -3.21
N ARG A 184 -10.06 7.26 -3.76
CA ARG A 184 -11.12 7.97 -3.01
C ARG A 184 -12.22 7.01 -2.54
N GLU A 185 -12.65 6.08 -3.40
CA GLU A 185 -13.66 5.07 -3.07
C GLU A 185 -13.17 4.14 -1.96
N VAL A 186 -11.95 3.61 -2.07
CA VAL A 186 -11.33 2.77 -1.03
C VAL A 186 -11.20 3.55 0.29
N THR A 187 -10.72 4.81 0.24
CA THR A 187 -10.60 5.65 1.43
C THR A 187 -11.95 5.85 2.12
N THR A 188 -12.98 6.21 1.37
CA THR A 188 -14.34 6.42 1.92
C THR A 188 -14.91 5.15 2.51
N ALA A 189 -14.80 4.03 1.80
CA ALA A 189 -15.32 2.74 2.23
C ALA A 189 -14.60 2.22 3.49
N VAL A 190 -13.27 2.34 3.53
CA VAL A 190 -12.46 1.96 4.70
C VAL A 190 -12.77 2.85 5.90
N ARG A 191 -12.89 4.17 5.71
CA ARG A 191 -13.29 5.08 6.81
C ARG A 191 -14.67 4.71 7.36
N GLY A 192 -15.59 4.20 6.54
CA GLY A 192 -16.91 3.75 6.98
C GLY A 192 -16.90 2.62 8.02
N VAL A 193 -15.82 1.85 8.12
CA VAL A 193 -15.64 0.75 9.10
C VAL A 193 -14.54 1.02 10.11
N TRP A 194 -13.63 1.95 9.83
CA TRP A 194 -12.55 2.35 10.73
C TRP A 194 -12.99 3.53 11.59
N PRO A 195 -12.98 3.42 12.93
CA PRO A 195 -13.52 4.46 13.82
C PRO A 195 -12.83 5.82 13.62
N ASP A 196 -13.61 6.92 13.70
CA ASP A 196 -13.07 8.29 13.59
C ASP A 196 -12.06 8.64 14.69
N SER A 197 -12.13 7.95 15.83
CA SER A 197 -11.15 8.07 16.92
C SER A 197 -9.80 7.40 16.65
N ARG A 198 -9.65 6.70 15.52
CA ARG A 198 -8.41 6.04 15.11
C ARG A 198 -7.89 6.63 13.81
N PRO A 199 -6.59 7.00 13.76
CA PRO A 199 -6.01 7.57 12.54
C PRO A 199 -6.09 6.64 11.33
N LEU A 200 -6.39 7.21 10.17
CA LEU A 200 -6.29 6.62 8.85
C LEU A 200 -5.18 7.32 8.09
N PHE A 201 -4.13 6.58 7.77
CA PHE A 201 -3.00 7.05 6.97
C PHE A 201 -3.14 6.61 5.53
N ILE A 202 -2.44 7.31 4.65
CA ILE A 202 -2.23 6.86 3.27
C ILE A 202 -0.78 7.11 2.87
N ARG A 203 -0.16 6.10 2.28
CA ARG A 203 1.17 6.23 1.69
C ARG A 203 1.06 6.45 0.20
N ILE A 204 1.70 7.50 -0.32
CA ILE A 204 1.70 7.85 -1.73
C ILE A 204 3.14 7.92 -2.28
N SER A 205 3.31 7.60 -3.56
CA SER A 205 4.49 8.04 -4.31
C SER A 205 4.17 9.42 -4.87
N ALA A 206 4.82 10.45 -4.34
CA ALA A 206 4.54 11.83 -4.71
C ALA A 206 4.87 12.16 -6.17
N THR A 207 5.72 11.37 -6.82
CA THR A 207 6.07 11.49 -8.24
C THR A 207 6.55 10.15 -8.80
N ASP A 208 6.30 9.91 -10.09
CA ASP A 208 6.87 8.80 -10.86
C ASP A 208 8.31 9.04 -11.29
N TRP A 209 8.83 10.26 -11.15
CA TRP A 209 10.14 10.70 -11.66
C TRP A 209 10.28 10.60 -13.19
N VAL A 210 9.18 10.59 -13.91
CA VAL A 210 9.12 10.48 -15.37
C VAL A 210 8.11 11.49 -15.92
N ASP A 211 8.48 12.20 -16.97
CA ASP A 211 7.61 13.15 -17.62
C ASP A 211 6.32 12.49 -18.13
N GLY A 212 5.19 13.18 -17.97
CA GLY A 212 3.88 12.66 -18.32
C GLY A 212 3.33 11.60 -17.35
N GLY A 213 4.03 11.32 -16.23
CA GLY A 213 3.58 10.44 -15.16
C GLY A 213 2.80 11.17 -14.07
N TRP A 214 2.66 10.48 -12.93
CA TRP A 214 2.16 11.08 -11.69
C TRP A 214 3.20 12.05 -11.13
N ASP A 215 2.77 13.21 -10.66
CA ASP A 215 3.63 14.27 -10.16
C ASP A 215 3.16 14.85 -8.82
N VAL A 216 3.97 15.74 -8.26
CA VAL A 216 3.72 16.31 -6.93
C VAL A 216 2.49 17.23 -6.90
N GLU A 217 2.14 17.90 -8.00
CA GLU A 217 0.94 18.75 -8.07
C GLU A 217 -0.33 17.90 -7.97
N GLN A 218 -0.36 16.78 -8.69
CA GLN A 218 -1.43 15.79 -8.60
C GLN A 218 -1.50 15.17 -7.20
N SER A 219 -0.36 14.92 -6.55
CA SER A 219 -0.28 14.41 -5.18
C SER A 219 -0.86 15.39 -4.16
N ILE A 220 -0.58 16.69 -4.30
CA ILE A 220 -1.14 17.75 -3.46
C ILE A 220 -2.66 17.83 -3.63
N GLU A 221 -3.14 17.79 -4.87
CA GLU A 221 -4.58 17.84 -5.14
C GLU A 221 -5.29 16.58 -4.62
N LEU A 222 -4.70 15.40 -4.80
CA LEU A 222 -5.22 14.17 -4.20
C LEU A 222 -5.31 14.29 -2.66
N ALA A 223 -4.26 14.77 -2.01
CA ALA A 223 -4.24 14.94 -0.56
C ALA A 223 -5.33 15.92 -0.07
N ARG A 224 -5.61 17.00 -0.81
CA ARG A 224 -6.74 17.91 -0.53
C ARG A 224 -8.07 17.20 -0.59
N GLN A 225 -8.27 16.31 -1.57
CA GLN A 225 -9.50 15.55 -1.73
C GLN A 225 -9.65 14.43 -0.70
N LEU A 226 -8.55 13.83 -0.23
CA LEU A 226 -8.58 12.75 0.74
C LEU A 226 -8.81 13.23 2.18
N LYS A 227 -8.35 14.43 2.53
CA LYS A 227 -8.53 15.00 3.86
C LYS A 227 -10.00 15.02 4.33
N PRO A 228 -10.97 15.56 3.55
CA PRO A 228 -12.38 15.54 3.94
C PRO A 228 -13.00 14.14 3.91
N LEU A 229 -12.35 13.16 3.27
CA LEU A 229 -12.76 11.75 3.31
C LEU A 229 -12.21 11.00 4.54
N GLY A 230 -11.52 11.70 5.44
CA GLY A 230 -11.07 11.18 6.72
C GLY A 230 -9.63 10.65 6.74
N VAL A 231 -8.79 11.03 5.77
CA VAL A 231 -7.34 10.80 5.88
C VAL A 231 -6.74 11.81 6.84
N ASP A 232 -6.11 11.32 7.88
CA ASP A 232 -5.47 12.12 8.92
C ASP A 232 -4.01 12.44 8.60
N PHE A 233 -3.36 11.56 7.83
CA PHE A 233 -1.92 11.61 7.62
C PHE A 233 -1.51 11.07 6.24
N VAL A 234 -0.56 11.75 5.59
CA VAL A 234 0.01 11.32 4.30
C VAL A 234 1.49 10.97 4.47
N ASP A 235 1.85 9.70 4.30
CA ASP A 235 3.23 9.25 4.20
C ASP A 235 3.74 9.47 2.77
N CYS A 236 4.70 10.37 2.62
CA CYS A 236 5.24 10.77 1.32
C CYS A 236 6.47 9.95 0.96
N SER A 237 6.32 9.07 -0.02
CA SER A 237 7.40 8.36 -0.71
C SER A 237 7.49 8.85 -2.17
N SER A 238 8.20 8.13 -3.04
CA SER A 238 8.29 8.47 -4.46
C SER A 238 8.70 7.28 -5.32
N GLY A 239 8.35 7.32 -6.61
CA GLY A 239 8.76 6.34 -7.60
C GLY A 239 8.14 4.94 -7.44
N GLY A 240 8.76 3.97 -8.08
CA GLY A 240 8.38 2.55 -8.03
C GLY A 240 7.36 2.11 -9.07
N ASN A 241 6.75 3.03 -9.83
CA ASN A 241 5.77 2.71 -10.87
C ASN A 241 6.39 2.47 -12.25
N VAL A 242 7.57 3.02 -12.51
CA VAL A 242 8.28 2.88 -13.78
C VAL A 242 9.65 2.26 -13.55
N ALA A 243 9.91 1.12 -14.18
CA ALA A 243 11.14 0.35 -13.96
C ALA A 243 12.42 1.10 -14.37
N THR A 244 12.31 1.98 -15.36
CA THR A 244 13.43 2.75 -15.92
C THR A 244 13.59 4.15 -15.33
N ALA A 245 12.76 4.52 -14.33
CA ALA A 245 12.82 5.84 -13.70
C ALA A 245 14.17 6.07 -13.02
N LYS A 246 14.78 7.22 -13.30
CA LYS A 246 16.04 7.64 -12.66
C LYS A 246 15.71 8.48 -11.43
N ILE A 247 15.82 7.89 -10.27
CA ILE A 247 15.52 8.54 -9.00
C ILE A 247 16.78 9.18 -8.44
N PRO A 248 16.80 10.49 -8.16
CA PRO A 248 17.96 11.18 -7.57
C PRO A 248 18.06 10.85 -6.08
N LEU A 249 18.59 9.66 -5.76
CA LEU A 249 18.74 9.21 -4.39
C LEU A 249 19.74 10.09 -3.61
N GLY A 250 19.42 10.36 -2.33
CA GLY A 250 20.28 11.13 -1.43
C GLY A 250 19.56 11.42 -0.11
N PRO A 251 20.27 11.93 0.90
CA PRO A 251 19.68 12.29 2.19
C PRO A 251 18.52 13.28 2.01
N GLY A 252 17.32 12.91 2.50
CA GLY A 252 16.15 13.81 2.49
C GLY A 252 15.54 14.08 1.12
N TYR A 253 15.85 13.32 0.07
CA TYR A 253 15.37 13.59 -1.29
C TYR A 253 13.82 13.61 -1.42
N GLN A 254 13.10 13.01 -0.50
CA GLN A 254 11.63 13.02 -0.44
C GLN A 254 11.06 14.13 0.46
N THR A 255 11.90 14.81 1.26
CA THR A 255 11.47 15.88 2.19
C THR A 255 10.68 16.99 1.51
N PRO A 256 11.08 17.51 0.33
CA PRO A 256 10.34 18.57 -0.35
C PRO A 256 8.90 18.18 -0.70
N PHE A 257 8.63 16.90 -0.96
CA PHE A 257 7.28 16.43 -1.26
C PHE A 257 6.38 16.48 -0.04
N ALA A 258 6.85 15.94 1.09
CA ALA A 258 6.12 15.97 2.35
C ALA A 258 5.85 17.41 2.80
N GLU A 259 6.84 18.30 2.69
CA GLU A 259 6.70 19.72 3.00
C GLU A 259 5.62 20.38 2.12
N ARG A 260 5.66 20.15 0.81
CA ARG A 260 4.69 20.73 -0.13
C ARG A 260 3.27 20.22 0.12
N VAL A 261 3.09 18.91 0.29
CA VAL A 261 1.79 18.30 0.61
C VAL A 261 1.27 18.90 1.92
N ARG A 262 2.08 18.96 2.98
CA ARG A 262 1.68 19.54 4.28
C ARG A 262 1.24 20.98 4.14
N ARG A 263 2.03 21.83 3.49
CA ARG A 263 1.76 23.27 3.37
C ARG A 263 0.57 23.58 2.47
N GLN A 264 0.43 22.84 1.35
CA GLN A 264 -0.53 23.19 0.32
C GLN A 264 -1.86 22.41 0.44
N ALA A 265 -1.85 21.18 0.97
CA ALA A 265 -3.07 20.42 1.25
C ALA A 265 -3.55 20.57 2.71
N GLY A 266 -2.71 21.05 3.62
CA GLY A 266 -3.07 21.26 5.02
C GLY A 266 -3.36 19.97 5.76
N VAL A 267 -2.72 18.85 5.38
CA VAL A 267 -2.78 17.54 6.03
C VAL A 267 -1.44 17.25 6.70
N LEU A 268 -1.44 16.47 7.78
CA LEU A 268 -0.19 16.03 8.41
C LEU A 268 0.57 15.09 7.49
N THR A 269 1.91 15.19 7.50
CA THR A 269 2.77 14.38 6.63
C THR A 269 3.97 13.83 7.36
N GLU A 270 4.44 12.68 6.90
CA GLU A 270 5.80 12.18 7.19
C GLU A 270 6.53 11.89 5.87
N ILE A 271 7.80 11.56 6.02
CA ILE A 271 8.65 11.17 4.90
C ILE A 271 8.80 9.65 5.00
N GLY A 272 8.32 8.95 3.98
CA GLY A 272 8.60 7.53 3.83
C GLY A 272 10.10 7.31 3.90
N ARG A 273 10.54 6.37 4.73
CA ARG A 273 11.98 6.14 4.96
C ARG A 273 12.67 5.84 3.64
N ALA A 274 13.54 6.75 3.22
CA ALA A 274 14.53 6.44 2.21
C ALA A 274 15.56 5.49 2.85
N HIS A 275 15.61 4.25 2.37
CA HIS A 275 16.78 3.44 2.62
C HIS A 275 17.94 4.07 1.85
N VAL A 276 18.92 4.58 2.57
CA VAL A 276 20.21 4.99 2.04
C VAL A 276 21.08 3.74 1.90
#